data_2d00f29a99110e5dbc981fafa3243f5a
#
_entry.id   2d00f29a99110e5dbc981fafa3243f5a
#
_cell.length_a   1.000
_cell.length_b   1.000
_cell.length_c   1.000
_cell.angle_alpha   90.00
_cell.angle_beta   90.00
_cell.angle_gamma   90.00
#
_symmetry.space_group_name_H-M   'P 1'
#
loop_
_entity.id
_entity.type
_entity.pdbx_description
1 polymer ?
#
loop_
_entity_poly.entity_id
_entity_poly.type
_entity_poly.pdbx_seq_one_letter_code
_entity_poly.pdbx_strand_id
1 'polypeptide(L)'
;MIRLGTLFSGIGAIEQALLRLGEEHSIIFACDNGEIELKLLPSDEQLEYDKLKKISPKRISQDERNKLVNFREKESLLIDSLLQHIKKLNSIQEKNDFVRLLYKTNSKGINYVEQTYKENYIINNQDFHLDVHFLDGSNYQGQVDLMVGGSPCQSFSTNGKRGGFSDTRGTLFHEYARIINEVQPKCFIFENVKGLLLHDNGNTWDTIKNTFQELNYNIYINHDSKGREQPLLNAKDYGIPQNRERIFLVGIRKDISLKSEFEFPNPVPLTKTNADFLDSKIPAKYYLGKKGFEFVTSHPTRAQVGYTIQKCQKANQQFNWNGDFIFEPLDGRHSKDILDRAHIGQWNGRTGVIRMYTPRECLRLMGFPDNFIMPHNDNIMWRQSGNSIVVDVLMAIVKQLKVAGVLE
;
A
#
# COMPACT_ATOMS: atom_id res chain seq x y z
N MET A 1 9.47 -7.53 -22.95
CA MET A 1 9.26 -8.08 -21.58
C MET A 1 9.70 -7.06 -20.53
N ILE A 2 8.82 -6.59 -19.66
CA ILE A 2 9.07 -5.58 -18.61
C ILE A 2 9.75 -6.25 -17.41
N ARG A 3 10.90 -5.71 -16.97
CA ARG A 3 11.61 -6.16 -15.77
C ARG A 3 11.13 -5.32 -14.58
N LEU A 4 10.38 -5.96 -13.67
CA LEU A 4 9.68 -5.31 -12.55
C LEU A 4 10.45 -5.45 -11.24
N GLY A 5 10.62 -4.35 -10.51
CA GLY A 5 11.01 -4.32 -9.11
C GLY A 5 9.91 -3.68 -8.26
N THR A 6 9.62 -4.21 -7.08
CA THR A 6 8.58 -3.64 -6.20
C THR A 6 9.08 -3.44 -4.78
N LEU A 7 8.72 -2.29 -4.18
CA LEU A 7 8.96 -1.95 -2.79
C LEU A 7 7.63 -1.70 -2.09
N PHE A 8 7.50 -2.19 -0.85
CA PHE A 8 6.22 -2.21 -0.16
C PHE A 8 5.17 -2.90 -1.04
N SER A 9 5.57 -4.06 -1.56
CA SER A 9 4.92 -4.77 -2.67
C SER A 9 3.46 -5.12 -2.38
N GLY A 10 3.09 -5.24 -1.10
CA GLY A 10 1.76 -5.66 -0.71
C GLY A 10 1.42 -7.01 -1.35
N ILE A 11 0.20 -7.12 -1.84
CA ILE A 11 -0.29 -8.32 -2.52
C ILE A 11 -0.14 -8.28 -4.05
N GLY A 12 0.75 -7.41 -4.57
CA GLY A 12 1.09 -7.41 -5.99
C GLY A 12 0.09 -6.71 -6.91
N ALA A 13 -0.25 -5.45 -6.61
CA ALA A 13 -1.19 -4.68 -7.44
C ALA A 13 -0.64 -4.36 -8.83
N ILE A 14 0.64 -4.06 -8.96
CA ILE A 14 1.28 -3.78 -10.26
C ILE A 14 1.44 -5.04 -11.09
N GLU A 15 1.75 -6.16 -10.47
CA GLU A 15 1.81 -7.48 -11.12
C GLU A 15 0.45 -7.81 -11.75
N GLN A 16 -0.65 -7.59 -11.00
CA GLN A 16 -2.00 -7.74 -11.54
C GLN A 16 -2.31 -6.74 -12.66
N ALA A 17 -1.80 -5.52 -12.56
CA ALA A 17 -1.99 -4.54 -13.64
C ALA A 17 -1.31 -5.01 -14.93
N LEU A 18 -0.08 -5.50 -14.86
CA LEU A 18 0.65 -6.03 -16.02
C LEU A 18 -0.01 -7.28 -16.58
N LEU A 19 -0.42 -8.24 -15.72
CA LEU A 19 -1.15 -9.44 -16.15
C LEU A 19 -2.47 -9.09 -16.85
N ARG A 20 -3.27 -8.18 -16.29
CA ARG A 20 -4.55 -7.76 -16.89
C ARG A 20 -4.39 -6.95 -18.17
N LEU A 21 -3.25 -6.30 -18.36
CA LEU A 21 -2.89 -5.63 -19.62
C LEU A 21 -2.36 -6.60 -20.68
N GLY A 22 -2.06 -7.85 -20.32
CA GLY A 22 -1.41 -8.80 -21.18
C GLY A 22 0.07 -8.46 -21.45
N GLU A 23 0.70 -7.72 -20.53
CA GLU A 23 2.09 -7.33 -20.66
C GLU A 23 3.01 -8.45 -20.15
N GLU A 24 3.90 -8.90 -21.04
CA GLU A 24 4.94 -9.84 -20.65
C GLU A 24 5.93 -9.18 -19.70
N HIS A 25 6.09 -9.76 -18.51
CA HIS A 25 6.97 -9.21 -17.47
C HIS A 25 7.66 -10.29 -16.65
N SER A 26 8.76 -9.93 -16.03
CA SER A 26 9.46 -10.73 -15.03
C SER A 26 9.66 -9.93 -13.76
N ILE A 27 9.40 -10.56 -12.61
CA ILE A 27 9.64 -9.96 -11.30
C ILE A 27 11.12 -10.17 -10.96
N ILE A 28 11.88 -9.09 -10.95
CA ILE A 28 13.32 -9.11 -10.62
C ILE A 28 13.51 -9.17 -9.11
N PHE A 29 12.73 -8.38 -8.36
CA PHE A 29 12.61 -8.49 -6.91
C PHE A 29 11.30 -7.90 -6.40
N ALA A 30 10.89 -8.36 -5.22
CA ALA A 30 9.81 -7.78 -4.43
C ALA A 30 10.27 -7.60 -2.97
N CYS A 31 9.76 -6.57 -2.30
CA CYS A 31 10.13 -6.31 -0.91
C CYS A 31 8.92 -5.87 -0.08
N ASP A 32 8.61 -6.65 0.98
CA ASP A 32 7.57 -6.31 1.96
C ASP A 32 7.77 -7.06 3.27
N ASN A 33 7.73 -6.37 4.41
CA ASN A 33 7.92 -6.98 5.72
C ASN A 33 6.62 -7.51 6.36
N GLY A 34 5.47 -7.34 5.71
CA GLY A 34 4.17 -7.76 6.22
C GLY A 34 3.74 -7.05 7.50
N GLU A 35 4.17 -5.80 7.70
CA GLU A 35 3.96 -5.01 8.94
C GLU A 35 4.56 -5.66 10.20
N ILE A 36 5.57 -6.52 10.05
CA ILE A 36 6.28 -7.14 11.17
C ILE A 36 7.31 -6.14 11.73
N GLU A 37 7.20 -5.83 13.01
CA GLU A 37 8.16 -4.97 13.70
C GLU A 37 9.41 -5.77 14.07
N LEU A 38 10.57 -5.30 13.61
CA LEU A 38 11.88 -5.82 14.01
C LEU A 38 12.35 -5.10 15.27
N LYS A 39 12.88 -5.82 16.26
CA LYS A 39 13.30 -5.30 17.56
C LYS A 39 14.80 -5.50 17.71
N LEU A 40 15.58 -4.43 17.50
CA LEU A 40 17.05 -4.49 17.45
C LEU A 40 17.72 -3.99 18.73
N LEU A 41 17.03 -3.22 19.55
CA LEU A 41 17.59 -2.71 20.79
C LEU A 41 17.72 -3.81 21.86
N PRO A 42 18.67 -3.70 22.81
CA PRO A 42 18.72 -4.57 23.98
C PRO A 42 17.37 -4.65 24.72
N SER A 43 17.06 -5.77 25.31
CA SER A 43 15.72 -6.09 25.84
C SER A 43 15.13 -5.01 26.75
N ASP A 44 15.94 -4.44 27.64
CA ASP A 44 15.49 -3.41 28.60
C ASP A 44 15.19 -2.08 27.88
N GLU A 45 16.09 -1.66 26.97
CA GLU A 45 15.92 -0.49 26.14
C GLU A 45 14.73 -0.63 25.19
N GLN A 46 14.56 -1.80 24.59
CA GLN A 46 13.43 -2.11 23.70
C GLN A 46 12.09 -2.01 24.46
N LEU A 47 12.04 -2.51 25.70
CA LEU A 47 10.84 -2.42 26.53
C LEU A 47 10.48 -0.96 26.86
N GLU A 48 11.46 -0.13 27.17
CA GLU A 48 11.26 1.30 27.43
C GLU A 48 10.83 2.01 26.16
N TYR A 49 11.48 1.76 25.03
CA TYR A 49 11.14 2.31 23.72
C TYR A 49 9.70 1.96 23.31
N ASP A 50 9.29 0.69 23.47
CA ASP A 50 7.94 0.23 23.15
C ASP A 50 6.87 0.89 24.04
N LYS A 51 7.20 1.22 25.29
CA LYS A 51 6.31 1.99 26.19
C LYS A 51 6.17 3.44 25.72
N LEU A 52 7.28 4.10 25.40
CA LEU A 52 7.30 5.49 24.96
C LEU A 52 6.55 5.70 23.64
N LYS A 53 6.68 4.78 22.67
CA LYS A 53 5.94 4.82 21.39
C LYS A 53 4.41 4.82 21.56
N LYS A 54 3.90 4.27 22.67
CA LYS A 54 2.45 4.20 22.95
C LYS A 54 1.90 5.45 23.61
N ILE A 55 2.75 6.36 24.09
CA ILE A 55 2.31 7.60 24.71
C ILE A 55 1.80 8.55 23.63
N SER A 56 0.59 9.10 23.86
CA SER A 56 0.02 10.08 22.93
C SER A 56 0.95 11.31 22.79
N PRO A 57 1.14 11.85 21.57
CA PRO A 57 1.97 13.04 21.33
C PRO A 57 1.59 14.26 22.20
N LYS A 58 0.34 14.33 22.67
CA LYS A 58 -0.15 15.40 23.57
C LYS A 58 0.20 15.19 25.03
N ARG A 59 0.61 13.98 25.42
CA ARG A 59 0.86 13.59 26.83
C ARG A 59 2.32 13.28 27.13
N ILE A 60 3.15 13.11 26.10
CA ILE A 60 4.57 12.79 26.27
C ILE A 60 5.33 14.01 26.75
N SER A 61 6.09 13.88 27.83
CA SER A 61 6.98 14.92 28.37
C SER A 61 8.17 15.20 27.48
N GLN A 62 8.89 16.30 27.70
CA GLN A 62 10.08 16.65 26.94
C GLN A 62 11.20 15.62 27.14
N ASP A 63 11.40 15.12 28.36
CA ASP A 63 12.43 14.09 28.65
C ASP A 63 12.12 12.77 27.97
N GLU A 64 10.84 12.35 27.97
CA GLU A 64 10.40 11.15 27.22
C GLU A 64 10.57 11.30 25.70
N ARG A 65 10.34 12.52 25.17
CA ARG A 65 10.62 12.81 23.75
C ARG A 65 12.12 12.69 23.44
N ASN A 66 12.97 13.24 24.29
CA ASN A 66 14.42 13.15 24.12
C ASN A 66 14.89 11.68 24.16
N LYS A 67 14.37 10.90 25.12
CA LYS A 67 14.66 9.45 25.16
C LYS A 67 14.18 8.74 23.89
N LEU A 68 12.98 9.07 23.39
CA LEU A 68 12.46 8.48 22.16
C LEU A 68 13.33 8.79 20.94
N VAL A 69 13.86 10.01 20.86
CA VAL A 69 14.83 10.40 19.82
C VAL A 69 16.11 9.58 19.93
N ASN A 70 16.69 9.48 21.13
CA ASN A 70 17.92 8.71 21.37
C ASN A 70 17.76 7.22 21.00
N PHE A 71 16.62 6.60 21.31
CA PHE A 71 16.35 5.21 20.91
C PHE A 71 16.25 5.06 19.40
N ARG A 72 15.62 6.01 18.69
CA ARG A 72 15.55 6.00 17.22
C ARG A 72 16.94 6.16 16.59
N GLU A 73 17.78 7.02 17.13
CA GLU A 73 19.14 7.20 16.66
C GLU A 73 19.98 5.92 16.85
N LYS A 74 19.86 5.27 18.02
CA LYS A 74 20.52 3.98 18.27
C LYS A 74 20.03 2.89 17.30
N GLU A 75 18.71 2.79 17.09
CA GLU A 75 18.11 1.83 16.16
C GLU A 75 18.59 2.07 14.73
N SER A 76 18.64 3.34 14.29
CA SER A 76 19.15 3.73 12.97
C SER A 76 20.62 3.33 12.80
N LEU A 77 21.49 3.57 13.78
CA LEU A 77 22.92 3.17 13.74
C LEU A 77 23.08 1.65 13.66
N LEU A 78 22.23 0.89 14.36
CA LEU A 78 22.22 -0.58 14.27
C LEU A 78 21.80 -1.05 12.86
N ILE A 79 20.75 -0.45 12.30
CA ILE A 79 20.29 -0.73 10.93
C ILE A 79 21.42 -0.44 9.93
N ASP A 80 22.05 0.71 10.01
CA ASP A 80 23.18 1.09 9.13
C ASP A 80 24.35 0.09 9.23
N SER A 81 24.70 -0.30 10.44
CA SER A 81 25.76 -1.29 10.69
C SER A 81 25.42 -2.64 10.08
N LEU A 82 24.19 -3.11 10.26
CA LEU A 82 23.70 -4.36 9.69
C LEU A 82 23.66 -4.30 8.15
N LEU A 83 23.22 -3.19 7.56
CA LEU A 83 23.24 -3.02 6.11
C LEU A 83 24.66 -3.06 5.55
N GLN A 84 25.62 -2.42 6.23
CA GLN A 84 27.03 -2.49 5.82
C GLN A 84 27.61 -3.91 5.92
N HIS A 85 27.18 -4.69 6.90
CA HIS A 85 27.53 -6.10 7.00
C HIS A 85 26.92 -6.91 5.83
N ILE A 86 25.62 -6.73 5.57
CA ILE A 86 24.88 -7.39 4.49
C ILE A 86 25.54 -7.10 3.13
N LYS A 87 25.94 -5.85 2.87
CA LYS A 87 26.60 -5.48 1.62
C LYS A 87 27.92 -6.23 1.37
N LYS A 88 28.56 -6.74 2.40
CA LYS A 88 29.82 -7.52 2.31
C LYS A 88 29.61 -9.02 2.06
N LEU A 89 28.38 -9.52 2.18
CA LEU A 89 28.05 -10.92 1.88
C LEU A 89 28.10 -11.16 0.35
N ASN A 90 28.50 -12.40 -0.03
CA ASN A 90 28.91 -12.69 -1.40
C ASN A 90 27.75 -12.88 -2.39
N SER A 91 26.57 -13.27 -1.90
CA SER A 91 25.42 -13.57 -2.76
C SER A 91 24.10 -12.99 -2.25
N ILE A 92 23.15 -12.79 -3.16
CA ILE A 92 21.77 -12.36 -2.81
C ILE A 92 21.14 -13.36 -1.83
N GLN A 93 21.40 -14.66 -2.02
CA GLN A 93 20.88 -15.72 -1.13
C GLN A 93 21.43 -15.55 0.29
N GLU A 94 22.74 -15.39 0.48
CA GLU A 94 23.35 -15.16 1.79
C GLU A 94 22.80 -13.90 2.48
N LYS A 95 22.66 -12.80 1.71
CA LYS A 95 22.07 -11.54 2.22
C LYS A 95 20.66 -11.75 2.72
N ASN A 96 19.83 -12.44 1.94
CA ASN A 96 18.44 -12.69 2.29
C ASN A 96 18.31 -13.68 3.47
N ASP A 97 19.11 -14.72 3.50
CA ASP A 97 19.14 -15.68 4.62
C ASP A 97 19.54 -15.01 5.93
N PHE A 98 20.50 -14.09 5.89
CA PHE A 98 20.89 -13.29 7.06
C PHE A 98 19.72 -12.44 7.57
N VAL A 99 19.02 -11.73 6.69
CA VAL A 99 17.86 -10.92 7.06
C VAL A 99 16.73 -11.80 7.61
N ARG A 100 16.48 -12.97 7.02
CA ARG A 100 15.49 -13.94 7.52
C ARG A 100 15.84 -14.45 8.92
N LEU A 101 17.12 -14.73 9.17
CA LEU A 101 17.58 -15.11 10.49
C LEU A 101 17.41 -13.97 11.50
N LEU A 102 17.73 -12.73 11.10
CA LEU A 102 17.54 -11.54 11.93
C LEU A 102 16.06 -11.37 12.34
N TYR A 103 15.14 -11.52 11.40
CA TYR A 103 13.70 -11.47 11.67
C TYR A 103 13.24 -12.62 12.57
N LYS A 104 13.71 -13.85 12.32
CA LYS A 104 13.39 -15.02 13.14
C LYS A 104 13.79 -14.85 14.60
N THR A 105 14.92 -14.17 14.84
CA THR A 105 15.47 -13.98 16.18
C THR A 105 14.87 -12.76 16.90
N ASN A 106 14.60 -11.67 16.18
CA ASN A 106 14.27 -10.36 16.74
C ASN A 106 12.86 -9.87 16.45
N SER A 107 11.99 -10.71 15.91
CA SER A 107 10.59 -10.34 15.67
C SER A 107 9.62 -11.42 16.13
N LYS A 108 8.34 -11.04 16.19
CA LYS A 108 7.23 -11.97 16.44
C LYS A 108 6.18 -11.73 15.39
N GLY A 109 5.91 -12.71 14.56
CA GLY A 109 4.86 -12.61 13.54
C GLY A 109 5.15 -13.48 12.33
N ILE A 110 4.16 -13.57 11.47
CA ILE A 110 4.24 -14.26 10.17
C ILE A 110 4.04 -13.21 9.10
N ASN A 111 4.88 -13.21 8.07
CA ASN A 111 4.68 -12.36 6.90
C ASN A 111 3.59 -12.96 6.00
N TYR A 112 2.35 -12.63 6.31
CA TYR A 112 1.20 -13.04 5.50
C TYR A 112 1.17 -12.39 4.11
N VAL A 113 1.85 -11.25 3.93
CA VAL A 113 1.97 -10.59 2.63
C VAL A 113 2.86 -11.41 1.71
N GLU A 114 4.04 -11.86 2.19
CA GLU A 114 4.92 -12.75 1.44
C GLU A 114 4.21 -14.03 1.00
N GLN A 115 3.42 -14.64 1.90
CA GLN A 115 2.68 -15.85 1.59
C GLN A 115 1.63 -15.60 0.49
N THR A 116 0.82 -14.55 0.62
CA THR A 116 -0.17 -14.18 -0.41
C THR A 116 0.51 -13.86 -1.74
N TYR A 117 1.63 -13.15 -1.71
CA TYR A 117 2.37 -12.77 -2.92
C TYR A 117 2.89 -14.01 -3.67
N LYS A 118 3.53 -14.94 -2.97
CA LYS A 118 4.10 -16.16 -3.56
C LYS A 118 3.05 -17.16 -4.05
N GLU A 119 1.85 -17.18 -3.48
CA GLU A 119 0.74 -17.98 -3.99
C GLU A 119 0.17 -17.45 -5.32
N ASN A 120 0.40 -16.18 -5.63
CA ASN A 120 -0.14 -15.53 -6.82
C ASN A 120 0.89 -15.24 -7.92
N TYR A 121 2.19 -15.19 -7.58
CA TYR A 121 3.23 -14.81 -8.53
C TYR A 121 4.45 -15.70 -8.44
N ILE A 122 5.06 -15.93 -9.61
CA ILE A 122 6.31 -16.69 -9.69
C ILE A 122 7.47 -15.76 -9.36
N ILE A 123 8.12 -16.02 -8.23
CA ILE A 123 9.32 -15.31 -7.78
C ILE A 123 10.24 -16.30 -7.05
N ASN A 124 11.56 -16.18 -7.25
CA ASN A 124 12.50 -16.99 -6.48
C ASN A 124 12.53 -16.55 -5.02
N ASN A 125 12.79 -17.47 -4.10
CA ASN A 125 12.82 -17.16 -2.67
C ASN A 125 13.87 -16.10 -2.31
N GLN A 126 14.99 -16.07 -3.00
CA GLN A 126 16.06 -15.11 -2.82
C GLN A 126 15.71 -13.69 -3.34
N ASP A 127 14.72 -13.56 -4.22
CA ASP A 127 14.33 -12.29 -4.83
C ASP A 127 13.13 -11.64 -4.11
N PHE A 128 12.55 -12.34 -3.09
CA PHE A 128 11.59 -11.73 -2.16
C PHE A 128 12.30 -11.31 -0.87
N HIS A 129 12.44 -9.99 -0.68
CA HIS A 129 13.12 -9.38 0.47
C HIS A 129 12.12 -9.01 1.56
N LEU A 130 12.49 -9.22 2.82
CA LEU A 130 11.61 -8.94 3.96
C LEU A 130 11.62 -7.47 4.36
N ASP A 131 12.71 -6.74 4.14
CA ASP A 131 12.82 -5.38 4.67
C ASP A 131 13.67 -4.49 3.76
N VAL A 132 13.11 -3.35 3.40
CA VAL A 132 13.74 -2.36 2.54
C VAL A 132 15.03 -1.80 3.16
N HIS A 133 15.14 -1.70 4.49
CA HIS A 133 16.35 -1.22 5.16
C HIS A 133 17.57 -2.11 4.89
N PHE A 134 17.35 -3.40 4.69
CA PHE A 134 18.40 -4.40 4.48
C PHE A 134 18.54 -4.86 3.03
N LEU A 135 17.72 -4.31 2.13
CA LEU A 135 17.83 -4.56 0.70
C LEU A 135 19.07 -3.84 0.14
N ASP A 136 19.97 -4.60 -0.48
CA ASP A 136 21.10 -4.08 -1.24
C ASP A 136 20.68 -3.93 -2.71
N GLY A 137 20.22 -2.74 -3.08
CA GLY A 137 19.73 -2.45 -4.44
C GLY A 137 20.82 -2.53 -5.50
N SER A 138 22.09 -2.42 -5.14
CA SER A 138 23.21 -2.50 -6.10
C SER A 138 23.28 -3.85 -6.84
N ASN A 139 22.76 -4.93 -6.22
CA ASN A 139 22.65 -6.23 -6.87
C ASN A 139 21.72 -6.23 -8.11
N TYR A 140 20.85 -5.24 -8.21
CA TYR A 140 19.82 -5.12 -9.24
C TYR A 140 20.03 -3.93 -10.19
N GLN A 141 21.19 -3.25 -10.08
CA GLN A 141 21.50 -2.07 -10.89
C GLN A 141 21.39 -2.37 -12.38
N GLY A 142 20.59 -1.55 -13.09
CA GLY A 142 20.35 -1.68 -14.53
C GLY A 142 19.50 -2.90 -14.95
N GLN A 143 19.00 -3.69 -14.00
CA GLN A 143 18.18 -4.88 -14.29
C GLN A 143 16.68 -4.60 -14.22
N VAL A 144 16.24 -3.42 -13.80
CA VAL A 144 14.84 -3.06 -13.59
C VAL A 144 14.42 -1.99 -14.60
N ASP A 145 13.32 -2.23 -15.30
CA ASP A 145 12.70 -1.25 -16.20
C ASP A 145 11.69 -0.39 -15.44
N LEU A 146 10.81 -1.03 -14.70
CA LEU A 146 9.76 -0.38 -13.91
C LEU A 146 9.92 -0.73 -12.43
N MET A 147 9.97 0.30 -11.56
CA MET A 147 9.87 0.13 -10.11
C MET A 147 8.57 0.74 -9.60
N VAL A 148 7.84 0.03 -8.75
CA VAL A 148 6.60 0.52 -8.15
C VAL A 148 6.60 0.33 -6.66
N GLY A 149 6.08 1.33 -5.93
CA GLY A 149 5.91 1.23 -4.49
C GLY A 149 5.37 2.51 -3.87
N GLY A 150 5.01 2.42 -2.60
CA GLY A 150 4.54 3.56 -1.81
C GLY A 150 5.01 3.42 -0.37
N SER A 151 5.92 4.26 0.08
CA SER A 151 6.38 4.21 1.47
C SER A 151 5.25 4.61 2.42
N PRO A 152 5.05 3.90 3.55
CA PRO A 152 4.10 4.33 4.57
C PRO A 152 4.40 5.75 5.06
N CYS A 153 3.34 6.58 5.16
CA CYS A 153 3.45 8.01 5.51
C CYS A 153 3.85 8.27 6.98
N GLN A 154 3.97 7.23 7.83
CA GLN A 154 4.11 7.38 9.28
C GLN A 154 5.50 7.81 9.77
N SER A 155 6.50 7.89 8.91
CA SER A 155 7.90 8.04 9.29
C SER A 155 8.56 9.39 8.97
N PHE A 156 7.84 10.39 8.46
CA PHE A 156 8.43 11.72 8.30
C PHE A 156 8.56 12.41 9.66
N SER A 157 9.80 12.61 10.13
CA SER A 157 10.05 13.35 11.37
C SER A 157 9.91 14.86 11.11
N THR A 158 9.28 15.58 12.05
CA THR A 158 9.02 17.02 11.99
C THR A 158 10.27 17.92 12.11
N ASN A 159 11.48 17.38 12.03
CA ASN A 159 12.74 18.08 12.28
C ASN A 159 13.61 18.36 11.05
N GLY A 160 13.14 18.11 9.82
CA GLY A 160 13.91 18.37 8.60
C GLY A 160 13.92 19.86 8.23
N LYS A 161 15.10 20.48 8.14
CA LYS A 161 15.31 21.71 7.38
C LYS A 161 15.21 21.34 5.89
N ARG A 162 14.76 22.26 5.04
CA ARG A 162 14.58 22.11 3.58
C ARG A 162 15.84 21.59 2.85
N GLY A 163 16.18 20.33 2.99
CA GLY A 163 17.31 19.69 2.36
C GLY A 163 16.84 18.42 1.64
N GLY A 164 17.37 18.12 0.47
CA GLY A 164 17.01 16.99 -0.36
C GLY A 164 17.19 15.61 0.27
N PHE A 165 17.79 14.66 -0.46
CA PHE A 165 17.94 13.26 -0.05
C PHE A 165 18.53 13.05 1.37
N SER A 166 19.49 13.87 1.79
CA SER A 166 20.14 13.75 3.12
C SER A 166 19.21 14.05 4.30
N ASP A 167 18.18 14.88 4.11
CA ASP A 167 17.24 15.26 5.18
C ASP A 167 16.14 14.21 5.44
N THR A 168 15.99 13.23 4.57
CA THR A 168 15.01 12.16 4.69
C THR A 168 15.52 10.96 5.47
N ARG A 169 16.78 10.96 5.94
CA ARG A 169 17.41 9.84 6.66
C ARG A 169 16.55 9.31 7.80
N GLY A 170 16.53 7.98 7.94
CA GLY A 170 15.75 7.30 8.97
C GLY A 170 14.25 7.21 8.68
N THR A 171 13.81 7.55 7.48
CA THR A 171 12.43 7.36 7.03
C THR A 171 12.33 6.24 6.01
N LEU A 172 11.18 5.57 5.92
CA LEU A 172 10.92 4.58 4.86
C LEU A 172 10.93 5.20 3.46
N PHE A 173 10.63 6.50 3.35
CA PHE A 173 10.81 7.23 2.09
C PHE A 173 12.29 7.34 1.70
N HIS A 174 13.19 7.59 2.67
CA HIS A 174 14.63 7.60 2.41
C HIS A 174 15.08 6.26 1.83
N GLU A 175 14.62 5.15 2.42
CA GLU A 175 14.94 3.82 1.93
C GLU A 175 14.41 3.57 0.51
N TYR A 176 13.18 4.03 0.22
CA TYR A 176 12.63 3.99 -1.14
C TYR A 176 13.54 4.75 -2.12
N ALA A 177 13.93 5.97 -1.80
CA ALA A 177 14.79 6.81 -2.62
C ALA A 177 16.22 6.22 -2.74
N ARG A 178 16.75 5.62 -1.66
CA ARG A 178 18.04 4.90 -1.69
C ARG A 178 18.02 3.75 -2.68
N ILE A 179 16.98 2.93 -2.65
CA ILE A 179 16.85 1.81 -3.58
C ILE A 179 16.67 2.30 -5.02
N ILE A 180 15.89 3.36 -5.27
CA ILE A 180 15.82 3.99 -6.61
C ILE A 180 17.22 4.40 -7.09
N ASN A 181 18.02 5.01 -6.21
CA ASN A 181 19.38 5.44 -6.54
C ASN A 181 20.33 4.25 -6.79
N GLU A 182 20.21 3.18 -6.05
CA GLU A 182 21.06 1.99 -6.20
C GLU A 182 20.70 1.17 -7.45
N VAL A 183 19.41 0.95 -7.69
CA VAL A 183 18.88 0.13 -8.81
C VAL A 183 18.90 0.87 -10.14
N GLN A 184 18.67 2.18 -10.14
CA GLN A 184 18.57 3.02 -11.35
C GLN A 184 17.57 2.49 -12.38
N PRO A 185 16.28 2.24 -12.01
CA PRO A 185 15.26 1.77 -12.95
C PRO A 185 15.05 2.79 -14.08
N LYS A 186 14.53 2.36 -15.25
CA LYS A 186 14.17 3.29 -16.34
C LYS A 186 13.11 4.28 -15.89
N CYS A 187 12.09 3.77 -15.17
CA CYS A 187 11.05 4.60 -14.57
C CYS A 187 10.56 4.01 -13.24
N PHE A 188 9.91 4.85 -12.45
CA PHE A 188 9.24 4.40 -11.24
C PHE A 188 7.87 5.08 -11.05
N ILE A 189 6.98 4.40 -10.32
CA ILE A 189 5.69 4.92 -9.86
C ILE A 189 5.73 4.95 -8.33
N PHE A 190 5.67 6.16 -7.75
CA PHE A 190 5.54 6.37 -6.32
C PHE A 190 4.09 6.67 -5.98
N GLU A 191 3.51 5.88 -5.05
CA GLU A 191 2.13 6.06 -4.57
C GLU A 191 2.13 6.48 -3.10
N ASN A 192 1.16 7.34 -2.69
CA ASN A 192 0.95 7.64 -1.29
C ASN A 192 -0.47 8.14 -1.00
N VAL A 193 -0.80 8.23 0.30
CA VAL A 193 -2.10 8.74 0.75
C VAL A 193 -2.20 10.26 0.59
N LYS A 194 -3.43 10.77 0.35
CA LYS A 194 -3.72 12.21 0.20
C LYS A 194 -3.18 13.07 1.34
N GLY A 195 -3.17 12.53 2.58
CA GLY A 195 -2.70 13.24 3.77
C GLY A 195 -1.26 13.74 3.69
N LEU A 196 -0.43 13.13 2.84
CA LEU A 196 0.97 13.54 2.61
C LEU A 196 1.08 14.98 2.10
N LEU A 197 0.14 15.45 1.28
CA LEU A 197 0.15 16.82 0.73
C LEU A 197 0.02 17.90 1.81
N LEU A 198 -0.57 17.57 2.95
CA LEU A 198 -0.77 18.50 4.07
C LEU A 198 0.25 18.28 5.20
N HIS A 199 1.05 17.22 5.09
CA HIS A 199 2.05 16.91 6.11
C HIS A 199 3.12 17.99 6.13
N ASP A 200 3.43 18.48 7.33
CA ASP A 200 4.40 19.56 7.58
C ASP A 200 4.17 20.79 6.66
N ASN A 201 2.90 21.22 6.55
CA ASN A 201 2.48 22.37 5.72
C ASN A 201 2.92 22.25 4.23
N GLY A 202 3.01 21.03 3.69
CA GLY A 202 3.43 20.76 2.32
C GLY A 202 4.93 20.54 2.13
N ASN A 203 5.76 20.83 3.13
CA ASN A 203 7.22 20.70 3.03
C ASN A 203 7.66 19.25 2.70
N THR A 204 6.92 18.27 3.22
CA THR A 204 7.19 16.84 2.94
C THR A 204 7.02 16.52 1.46
N TRP A 205 5.97 17.02 0.82
CA TRP A 205 5.75 16.81 -0.60
C TRP A 205 6.84 17.46 -1.46
N ASP A 206 7.26 18.66 -1.12
CA ASP A 206 8.35 19.34 -1.82
C ASP A 206 9.69 18.60 -1.62
N THR A 207 9.95 18.09 -0.43
CA THR A 207 11.14 17.27 -0.15
C THR A 207 11.16 16.01 -1.02
N ILE A 208 10.03 15.31 -1.16
CA ILE A 208 9.91 14.13 -2.01
C ILE A 208 10.23 14.46 -3.48
N LYS A 209 9.64 15.54 -4.01
CA LYS A 209 9.89 15.97 -5.40
C LYS A 209 11.36 16.28 -5.63
N ASN A 210 11.94 17.10 -4.76
CA ASN A 210 13.35 17.50 -4.85
C ASN A 210 14.30 16.31 -4.76
N THR A 211 14.05 15.37 -3.84
CA THR A 211 14.84 14.15 -3.70
C THR A 211 14.90 13.36 -5.00
N PHE A 212 13.78 13.11 -5.65
CA PHE A 212 13.77 12.36 -6.91
C PHE A 212 14.44 13.13 -8.07
N GLN A 213 14.32 14.46 -8.11
CA GLN A 213 15.02 15.28 -9.10
C GLN A 213 16.54 15.22 -8.93
N GLU A 214 17.04 15.19 -7.68
CA GLU A 214 18.46 15.02 -7.35
C GLU A 214 18.99 13.63 -7.78
N LEU A 215 18.14 12.59 -7.80
CA LEU A 215 18.49 11.23 -8.22
C LEU A 215 18.51 11.01 -9.75
N ASN A 216 18.57 12.09 -10.53
CA ASN A 216 18.65 12.06 -11.99
C ASN A 216 17.37 11.59 -12.71
N TYR A 217 16.18 11.91 -12.14
CA TYR A 217 14.88 11.64 -12.76
C TYR A 217 14.15 12.91 -13.15
N ASN A 218 13.48 12.90 -14.29
CA ASN A 218 12.41 13.82 -14.62
C ASN A 218 11.15 13.39 -13.87
N ILE A 219 10.52 14.31 -13.15
CA ILE A 219 9.37 14.05 -12.30
C ILE A 219 8.10 14.54 -12.96
N TYR A 220 7.14 13.66 -13.09
CA TYR A 220 5.82 13.94 -13.67
C TYR A 220 4.77 13.85 -12.57
N ILE A 221 3.93 14.88 -12.51
CA ILE A 221 2.83 15.02 -11.57
C ILE A 221 1.60 15.42 -12.39
N ASN A 222 0.44 14.88 -12.05
CA ASN A 222 -0.79 15.28 -12.74
C ASN A 222 -1.12 16.76 -12.47
N HIS A 223 -1.74 17.42 -13.45
CA HIS A 223 -2.15 18.82 -13.39
C HIS A 223 -3.65 18.96 -13.70
N ASP A 224 -4.28 19.96 -13.13
CA ASP A 224 -5.64 20.33 -13.49
C ASP A 224 -5.69 21.11 -14.83
N SER A 225 -6.89 21.40 -15.31
CA SER A 225 -7.11 22.16 -16.56
C SER A 225 -6.55 23.59 -16.54
N LYS A 226 -6.10 24.08 -15.39
CA LYS A 226 -5.45 25.39 -15.20
C LYS A 226 -3.93 25.28 -15.03
N GLY A 227 -3.35 24.08 -15.21
CA GLY A 227 -1.93 23.81 -15.07
C GLY A 227 -1.43 23.78 -13.61
N ARG A 228 -2.32 23.66 -12.61
CA ARG A 228 -1.92 23.54 -11.20
C ARG A 228 -1.69 22.08 -10.84
N GLU A 229 -0.65 21.81 -10.04
CA GLU A 229 -0.39 20.46 -9.54
C GLU A 229 -1.63 19.85 -8.91
N GLN A 230 -2.04 18.68 -9.39
CA GLN A 230 -3.12 17.87 -8.88
C GLN A 230 -2.67 16.41 -8.80
N PRO A 231 -1.79 16.04 -7.87
CA PRO A 231 -1.14 14.73 -7.84
C PRO A 231 -2.08 13.57 -7.50
N LEU A 232 -3.37 13.86 -7.26
CA LEU A 232 -4.37 12.89 -6.82
C LEU A 232 -5.07 12.25 -8.02
N LEU A 233 -5.03 10.92 -8.08
CA LEU A 233 -5.92 10.12 -8.92
C LEU A 233 -6.95 9.41 -8.02
N ASN A 234 -8.20 9.33 -8.49
CA ASN A 234 -9.27 8.70 -7.75
C ASN A 234 -9.72 7.41 -8.46
N ALA A 235 -9.82 6.30 -7.75
CA ALA A 235 -10.19 5.00 -8.31
C ALA A 235 -11.49 5.03 -9.12
N LYS A 236 -12.48 5.86 -8.71
CA LYS A 236 -13.76 6.02 -9.43
C LYS A 236 -13.59 6.57 -10.85
N ASP A 237 -12.51 7.31 -11.08
CA ASP A 237 -12.19 7.92 -12.38
C ASP A 237 -11.48 6.94 -13.32
N TYR A 238 -11.29 5.68 -12.87
CA TYR A 238 -10.63 4.59 -13.60
C TYR A 238 -11.45 3.29 -13.57
N GLY A 239 -12.78 3.39 -13.41
CA GLY A 239 -13.72 2.27 -13.56
C GLY A 239 -14.02 1.46 -12.29
N ILE A 240 -13.44 1.83 -11.14
CA ILE A 240 -13.72 1.18 -9.85
C ILE A 240 -14.64 2.07 -9.00
N PRO A 241 -15.85 1.63 -8.60
CA PRO A 241 -16.79 2.45 -7.85
C PRO A 241 -16.35 2.63 -6.38
N GLN A 242 -15.16 3.19 -6.20
CA GLN A 242 -14.56 3.49 -4.90
C GLN A 242 -13.99 4.91 -4.90
N ASN A 243 -14.41 5.74 -3.94
CA ASN A 243 -13.86 7.07 -3.74
C ASN A 243 -12.52 6.97 -2.97
N ARG A 244 -11.47 6.54 -3.68
CA ARG A 244 -10.11 6.34 -3.15
C ARG A 244 -9.14 7.25 -3.89
N GLU A 245 -8.85 8.40 -3.28
CA GLU A 245 -7.83 9.33 -3.77
C GLU A 245 -6.45 8.91 -3.26
N ARG A 246 -5.48 8.86 -4.18
CA ARG A 246 -4.08 8.60 -3.88
C ARG A 246 -3.19 9.53 -4.68
N ILE A 247 -2.07 9.90 -4.09
CA ILE A 247 -0.99 10.61 -4.78
C ILE A 247 -0.31 9.62 -5.70
N PHE A 248 -0.02 10.06 -6.92
CA PHE A 248 0.86 9.37 -7.83
C PHE A 248 1.90 10.36 -8.36
N LEU A 249 3.15 9.92 -8.36
CA LEU A 249 4.28 10.58 -8.99
C LEU A 249 4.99 9.56 -9.86
N VAL A 250 5.29 9.94 -11.09
CA VAL A 250 6.07 9.11 -12.02
C VAL A 250 7.44 9.76 -12.21
N GLY A 251 8.51 8.97 -12.01
CA GLY A 251 9.87 9.38 -12.35
C GLY A 251 10.35 8.64 -13.58
N ILE A 252 10.91 9.35 -14.54
CA ILE A 252 11.55 8.77 -15.73
C ILE A 252 12.99 9.23 -15.73
N ARG A 253 13.95 8.29 -15.81
CA ARG A 253 15.38 8.60 -15.76
C ARG A 253 15.78 9.49 -16.94
N LYS A 254 16.59 10.51 -16.69
CA LYS A 254 16.88 11.59 -17.66
C LYS A 254 17.56 11.14 -18.96
N ASP A 255 18.20 9.97 -18.96
CA ASP A 255 18.84 9.38 -20.15
C ASP A 255 17.86 8.60 -21.05
N ILE A 256 16.62 8.41 -20.63
CA ILE A 256 15.60 7.69 -21.40
C ILE A 256 15.01 8.63 -22.47
N SER A 257 15.17 8.25 -23.74
CA SER A 257 14.54 8.97 -24.85
C SER A 257 13.06 8.63 -24.94
N LEU A 258 12.22 9.65 -24.92
CA LEU A 258 10.77 9.49 -25.03
C LEU A 258 10.31 9.58 -26.50
N LYS A 259 9.29 8.78 -26.87
CA LYS A 259 8.57 8.91 -28.16
C LYS A 259 7.61 10.11 -28.14
N SER A 260 7.02 10.37 -26.97
CA SER A 260 6.19 11.53 -26.66
C SER A 260 6.35 11.91 -25.19
N GLU A 261 6.03 13.15 -24.82
CA GLU A 261 6.01 13.54 -23.42
C GLU A 261 5.03 12.64 -22.63
N PHE A 262 5.41 12.27 -21.40
CA PHE A 262 4.53 11.49 -20.54
C PHE A 262 3.42 12.38 -19.98
N GLU A 263 2.19 11.95 -20.15
CA GLU A 263 1.01 12.57 -19.56
C GLU A 263 0.25 11.57 -18.67
N PHE A 264 -0.29 12.04 -17.56
CA PHE A 264 -1.16 11.21 -16.73
C PHE A 264 -2.45 10.84 -17.49
N PRO A 265 -3.01 9.63 -17.19
CA PRO A 265 -4.20 9.17 -17.89
C PRO A 265 -5.42 10.04 -17.56
N ASN A 266 -6.20 10.40 -18.58
CA ASN A 266 -7.45 11.11 -18.42
C ASN A 266 -8.48 10.25 -17.66
N PRO A 267 -9.35 10.87 -16.82
CA PRO A 267 -10.49 10.20 -16.22
C PRO A 267 -11.42 9.57 -17.26
N VAL A 268 -11.97 8.42 -16.92
CA VAL A 268 -13.00 7.75 -17.73
C VAL A 268 -14.35 7.76 -16.99
N PRO A 269 -15.49 7.84 -17.69
CA PRO A 269 -16.80 7.78 -17.06
C PRO A 269 -16.99 6.49 -16.25
N LEU A 270 -17.45 6.61 -15.01
CA LEU A 270 -17.76 5.45 -14.17
C LEU A 270 -19.12 4.86 -14.62
N THR A 271 -19.09 3.68 -15.20
CA THR A 271 -20.28 2.95 -15.68
C THR A 271 -20.75 1.87 -14.72
N LYS A 272 -19.94 1.54 -13.71
CA LYS A 272 -20.19 0.48 -12.72
C LYS A 272 -20.55 1.04 -11.37
N THR A 273 -21.32 0.27 -10.62
CA THR A 273 -21.68 0.51 -9.22
C THR A 273 -21.11 -0.60 -8.35
N ASN A 274 -21.20 -0.47 -7.03
CA ASN A 274 -20.80 -1.55 -6.11
C ASN A 274 -21.51 -2.88 -6.44
N ALA A 275 -22.76 -2.84 -6.91
CA ALA A 275 -23.54 -4.03 -7.22
C ALA A 275 -22.87 -4.95 -8.27
N ASP A 276 -22.10 -4.35 -9.19
CA ASP A 276 -21.38 -5.10 -10.24
C ASP A 276 -20.17 -5.92 -9.70
N PHE A 277 -19.82 -5.74 -8.44
CA PHE A 277 -18.69 -6.38 -7.77
C PHE A 277 -19.09 -7.37 -6.67
N LEU A 278 -20.43 -7.53 -6.44
CA LEU A 278 -20.96 -8.37 -5.37
C LEU A 278 -21.07 -9.84 -5.79
N ASP A 279 -20.89 -10.73 -4.80
CA ASP A 279 -21.17 -12.14 -4.94
C ASP A 279 -22.68 -12.41 -4.90
N SER A 280 -23.12 -13.42 -5.65
CA SER A 280 -24.53 -13.84 -5.67
C SER A 280 -24.91 -14.74 -4.47
N LYS A 281 -23.93 -15.40 -3.85
CA LYS A 281 -24.13 -16.30 -2.70
C LYS A 281 -23.19 -15.88 -1.58
N ILE A 282 -23.76 -15.41 -0.49
CA ILE A 282 -23.03 -14.89 0.65
C ILE A 282 -23.23 -15.81 1.87
N PRO A 283 -22.16 -16.32 2.47
CA PRO A 283 -22.25 -17.06 3.72
C PRO A 283 -22.87 -16.23 4.85
N ALA A 284 -23.70 -16.86 5.69
CA ALA A 284 -24.40 -16.21 6.79
C ALA A 284 -23.47 -15.47 7.76
N LYS A 285 -22.19 -15.89 7.88
CA LYS A 285 -21.18 -15.22 8.75
C LYS A 285 -20.96 -13.73 8.47
N TYR A 286 -21.25 -13.26 7.26
CA TYR A 286 -21.06 -11.85 6.88
C TYR A 286 -22.24 -10.95 7.27
N TYR A 287 -23.40 -11.53 7.62
CA TYR A 287 -24.56 -10.74 8.02
C TYR A 287 -24.48 -10.29 9.47
N LEU A 288 -24.88 -9.05 9.71
CA LEU A 288 -24.78 -8.42 11.02
C LEU A 288 -25.94 -8.87 11.94
N GLY A 289 -25.60 -9.28 13.14
CA GLY A 289 -26.59 -9.40 14.22
C GLY A 289 -27.03 -8.02 14.74
N LYS A 290 -27.98 -7.98 15.70
CA LYS A 290 -28.60 -6.76 16.24
C LYS A 290 -27.60 -5.68 16.59
N LYS A 291 -26.58 -6.00 17.41
CA LYS A 291 -25.57 -5.03 17.85
C LYS A 291 -24.79 -4.39 16.68
N GLY A 292 -24.43 -5.17 15.67
CA GLY A 292 -23.72 -4.68 14.49
C GLY A 292 -24.63 -3.81 13.62
N PHE A 293 -25.87 -4.25 13.39
CA PHE A 293 -26.87 -3.48 12.63
C PHE A 293 -27.10 -2.10 13.26
N GLU A 294 -27.41 -2.05 14.56
CA GLU A 294 -27.64 -0.79 15.30
C GLU A 294 -26.40 0.11 15.25
N PHE A 295 -25.19 -0.46 15.38
CA PHE A 295 -23.97 0.32 15.31
C PHE A 295 -23.76 0.98 13.94
N VAL A 296 -23.81 0.21 12.83
CA VAL A 296 -23.49 0.77 11.51
C VAL A 296 -24.57 1.75 11.02
N THR A 297 -25.80 1.63 11.49
CA THR A 297 -26.90 2.55 11.15
C THR A 297 -26.88 3.83 11.98
N SER A 298 -26.27 3.82 13.16
CA SER A 298 -26.21 4.99 14.07
C SER A 298 -24.90 5.77 14.03
N HIS A 299 -23.85 5.26 13.33
CA HIS A 299 -22.53 5.88 13.30
C HIS A 299 -22.08 6.21 11.85
N PRO A 300 -22.71 7.19 11.16
CA PRO A 300 -22.47 7.48 9.73
C PRO A 300 -21.05 8.02 9.45
N THR A 301 -20.32 8.50 10.45
CA THR A 301 -18.92 8.90 10.31
C THR A 301 -17.96 7.71 10.19
N ARG A 302 -18.32 6.57 10.78
CA ARG A 302 -17.53 5.33 10.76
C ARG A 302 -17.99 4.37 9.68
N ALA A 303 -19.31 4.21 9.51
CA ALA A 303 -19.92 3.24 8.61
C ALA A 303 -20.86 3.92 7.62
N GLN A 304 -20.89 3.43 6.39
CA GLN A 304 -21.91 3.77 5.38
C GLN A 304 -22.66 2.52 4.97
N VAL A 305 -23.99 2.66 4.76
CA VAL A 305 -24.84 1.53 4.41
C VAL A 305 -25.56 1.82 3.09
N GLY A 306 -25.45 0.90 2.13
CA GLY A 306 -26.26 0.92 0.91
C GLY A 306 -25.85 1.97 -0.14
N TYR A 307 -24.60 2.41 -0.18
CA TYR A 307 -24.11 3.35 -1.18
C TYR A 307 -23.67 2.64 -2.47
N THR A 308 -23.88 3.29 -3.61
CA THR A 308 -23.50 2.78 -4.94
C THR A 308 -22.02 2.96 -5.27
N ILE A 309 -21.36 3.94 -4.62
CA ILE A 309 -19.92 4.17 -4.68
C ILE A 309 -19.36 4.02 -3.27
N GLN A 310 -18.40 3.14 -3.12
CA GLN A 310 -17.77 2.84 -1.84
C GLN A 310 -16.86 3.99 -1.37
N LYS A 311 -16.73 4.17 -0.06
CA LYS A 311 -15.63 4.95 0.53
C LYS A 311 -14.30 4.24 0.30
N CYS A 312 -13.20 4.94 0.58
CA CYS A 312 -11.88 4.36 0.58
C CYS A 312 -11.80 3.14 1.51
N GLN A 313 -11.49 1.96 0.97
CA GLN A 313 -11.19 0.78 1.77
C GLN A 313 -9.98 1.03 2.67
N LYS A 314 -10.03 0.48 3.89
CA LYS A 314 -9.01 0.64 4.93
C LYS A 314 -8.54 -0.73 5.41
N ALA A 315 -7.32 -0.81 5.93
CA ALA A 315 -6.77 -2.02 6.51
C ALA A 315 -7.61 -2.63 7.65
N ASN A 316 -8.32 -1.78 8.41
CA ASN A 316 -9.15 -2.19 9.54
C ASN A 316 -10.66 -2.15 9.26
N GLN A 317 -11.05 -2.18 7.97
CA GLN A 317 -12.46 -2.21 7.57
C GLN A 317 -13.16 -3.51 8.00
N GLN A 318 -14.49 -3.53 7.88
CA GLN A 318 -15.38 -4.67 8.14
C GLN A 318 -15.32 -5.21 9.58
N PHE A 319 -14.22 -5.83 10.01
CA PHE A 319 -14.12 -6.46 11.33
C PHE A 319 -14.22 -5.49 12.53
N ASN A 320 -14.01 -4.18 12.33
CA ASN A 320 -14.22 -3.13 13.34
C ASN A 320 -15.47 -2.29 13.06
N TRP A 321 -16.40 -2.79 12.26
CA TRP A 321 -17.59 -2.06 11.77
C TRP A 321 -17.22 -0.66 11.26
N ASN A 322 -16.17 -0.60 10.47
CA ASN A 322 -15.65 0.61 9.86
C ASN A 322 -15.65 0.45 8.34
N GLY A 323 -16.09 1.48 7.60
CA GLY A 323 -16.19 1.44 6.15
C GLY A 323 -17.61 1.24 5.64
N ASP A 324 -17.76 0.54 4.51
CA ASP A 324 -19.05 0.40 3.83
C ASP A 324 -19.69 -0.96 4.12
N PHE A 325 -21.03 -0.95 4.14
CA PHE A 325 -21.87 -2.13 4.38
C PHE A 325 -23.00 -2.19 3.34
N ILE A 326 -23.47 -3.38 3.06
CA ILE A 326 -24.51 -3.63 2.07
C ILE A 326 -25.84 -3.82 2.79
N PHE A 327 -26.85 -3.06 2.37
CA PHE A 327 -28.23 -3.29 2.76
C PHE A 327 -28.92 -4.16 1.72
N GLU A 328 -29.50 -5.26 2.16
CA GLU A 328 -30.30 -6.16 1.31
C GLU A 328 -31.76 -6.15 1.80
N PRO A 329 -32.72 -5.77 0.91
CA PRO A 329 -34.14 -5.85 1.25
C PRO A 329 -34.56 -7.29 1.55
N LEU A 330 -35.51 -7.44 2.46
CA LEU A 330 -36.12 -8.73 2.73
C LEU A 330 -37.18 -9.07 1.63
N ASP A 331 -36.69 -9.74 0.61
CA ASP A 331 -37.49 -10.08 -0.60
C ASP A 331 -37.63 -11.60 -0.84
N GLY A 332 -37.35 -12.41 0.16
CA GLY A 332 -37.46 -13.87 0.11
C GLY A 332 -36.25 -14.59 -0.48
N ARG A 333 -35.18 -13.89 -0.88
CA ARG A 333 -33.94 -14.50 -1.41
C ARG A 333 -33.04 -15.08 -0.34
N HIS A 334 -33.21 -14.65 0.91
CA HIS A 334 -32.34 -15.04 2.00
C HIS A 334 -32.62 -16.48 2.47
N SER A 335 -31.57 -17.27 2.59
CA SER A 335 -31.66 -18.63 3.14
C SER A 335 -31.96 -18.61 4.63
N LYS A 336 -32.45 -19.74 5.16
CA LYS A 336 -32.81 -19.86 6.58
C LYS A 336 -31.64 -19.54 7.51
N ASP A 337 -30.46 -20.03 7.23
CA ASP A 337 -29.24 -19.78 8.02
C ASP A 337 -28.85 -18.30 8.08
N ILE A 338 -29.09 -17.54 7.01
CA ILE A 338 -28.93 -16.08 7.00
C ILE A 338 -29.97 -15.42 7.91
N LEU A 339 -31.26 -15.81 7.79
CA LEU A 339 -32.33 -15.23 8.58
C LEU A 339 -32.23 -15.57 10.07
N ASP A 340 -31.72 -16.74 10.40
CA ASP A 340 -31.46 -17.16 11.80
C ASP A 340 -30.31 -16.35 12.44
N ARG A 341 -29.36 -15.86 11.66
CA ARG A 341 -28.20 -15.07 12.13
C ARG A 341 -28.40 -13.57 12.05
N ALA A 342 -28.95 -13.07 10.95
CA ALA A 342 -29.04 -11.66 10.65
C ALA A 342 -30.11 -10.96 11.53
N HIS A 343 -29.82 -9.71 11.90
CA HIS A 343 -30.88 -8.86 12.43
C HIS A 343 -31.69 -8.28 11.29
N ILE A 344 -32.99 -8.56 11.30
CA ILE A 344 -33.96 -7.95 10.40
C ILE A 344 -34.38 -6.61 11.00
N GLY A 345 -34.11 -5.51 10.31
CA GLY A 345 -34.38 -4.15 10.80
C GLY A 345 -34.84 -3.21 9.70
N GLN A 346 -35.12 -1.98 10.09
CA GLN A 346 -35.52 -0.88 9.18
C GLN A 346 -34.30 -0.02 8.83
N TRP A 347 -34.11 0.25 7.53
CA TRP A 347 -33.12 1.18 7.03
C TRP A 347 -33.67 1.97 5.84
N ASN A 348 -33.66 3.31 5.90
CA ASN A 348 -34.22 4.19 4.88
C ASN A 348 -35.63 3.80 4.45
N GLY A 349 -36.51 3.49 5.42
CA GLY A 349 -37.92 3.12 5.16
C GLY A 349 -38.17 1.72 4.59
N ARG A 350 -37.11 0.88 4.49
CA ARG A 350 -37.21 -0.50 3.97
C ARG A 350 -36.80 -1.51 5.03
N THR A 351 -37.52 -2.63 5.11
CA THR A 351 -37.17 -3.76 5.94
C THR A 351 -36.13 -4.62 5.25
N GLY A 352 -35.05 -5.01 5.95
CA GLY A 352 -34.00 -5.81 5.39
C GLY A 352 -32.93 -6.20 6.38
N VAL A 353 -31.83 -6.70 5.87
CA VAL A 353 -30.64 -7.11 6.59
C VAL A 353 -29.42 -6.31 6.13
N ILE A 354 -28.41 -6.20 6.97
CA ILE A 354 -27.14 -5.55 6.62
C ILE A 354 -26.02 -6.58 6.71
N ARG A 355 -25.11 -6.53 5.73
CA ARG A 355 -23.94 -7.40 5.72
C ARG A 355 -22.62 -6.65 5.45
N MET A 356 -21.54 -7.27 5.81
CA MET A 356 -20.19 -6.91 5.44
C MET A 356 -19.94 -7.23 3.96
N TYR A 357 -18.97 -6.57 3.35
CA TYR A 357 -18.35 -7.07 2.12
C TYR A 357 -17.52 -8.30 2.42
N THR A 358 -17.54 -9.30 1.54
CA THR A 358 -16.59 -10.42 1.62
C THR A 358 -15.18 -9.96 1.23
N PRO A 359 -14.12 -10.69 1.61
CA PRO A 359 -12.77 -10.39 1.13
C PRO A 359 -12.66 -10.40 -0.40
N ARG A 360 -13.39 -11.29 -1.08
CA ARG A 360 -13.42 -11.36 -2.55
C ARG A 360 -14.02 -10.10 -3.16
N GLU A 361 -15.13 -9.62 -2.66
CA GLU A 361 -15.77 -8.38 -3.10
C GLU A 361 -14.84 -7.18 -2.86
N CYS A 362 -14.14 -7.15 -1.71
CA CYS A 362 -13.14 -6.12 -1.43
C CYS A 362 -11.97 -6.15 -2.43
N LEU A 363 -11.47 -7.33 -2.80
CA LEU A 363 -10.41 -7.47 -3.80
C LEU A 363 -10.87 -7.03 -5.19
N ARG A 364 -12.09 -7.40 -5.62
CA ARG A 364 -12.66 -6.90 -6.89
C ARG A 364 -12.73 -5.38 -6.92
N LEU A 365 -13.16 -4.75 -5.82
CA LEU A 365 -13.18 -3.29 -5.66
C LEU A 365 -11.78 -2.65 -5.54
N MET A 366 -10.73 -3.45 -5.54
CA MET A 366 -9.34 -3.02 -5.73
C MET A 366 -8.78 -3.40 -7.12
N GLY A 367 -9.62 -4.02 -7.98
CA GLY A 367 -9.25 -4.42 -9.34
C GLY A 367 -8.58 -5.79 -9.44
N PHE A 368 -8.55 -6.59 -8.37
CA PHE A 368 -8.03 -7.96 -8.44
C PHE A 368 -9.07 -8.91 -9.06
N PRO A 369 -8.64 -9.87 -9.88
CA PRO A 369 -9.53 -10.81 -10.55
C PRO A 369 -9.99 -11.94 -9.62
N ASP A 370 -11.00 -12.69 -10.06
CA ASP A 370 -11.59 -13.77 -9.26
C ASP A 370 -10.66 -14.97 -9.04
N ASN A 371 -9.71 -15.18 -9.92
CA ASN A 371 -8.70 -16.24 -9.76
C ASN A 371 -7.54 -15.86 -8.83
N PHE A 372 -7.53 -14.63 -8.28
CA PHE A 372 -6.54 -14.25 -7.27
C PHE A 372 -6.68 -15.13 -6.01
N ILE A 373 -5.60 -15.79 -5.62
CA ILE A 373 -5.59 -16.75 -4.50
C ILE A 373 -5.62 -15.99 -3.16
N MET A 374 -6.55 -16.37 -2.28
CA MET A 374 -6.72 -15.83 -0.93
C MET A 374 -6.32 -16.89 0.11
N PRO A 375 -5.04 -17.00 0.51
CA PRO A 375 -4.56 -18.11 1.33
C PRO A 375 -4.90 -17.99 2.83
N HIS A 376 -5.47 -16.85 3.26
CA HIS A 376 -5.65 -16.51 4.66
C HIS A 376 -7.11 -16.31 5.05
N ASN A 377 -7.35 -16.14 6.36
CA ASN A 377 -8.66 -15.81 6.90
C ASN A 377 -9.13 -14.41 6.49
N ASP A 378 -10.43 -14.14 6.65
CA ASP A 378 -11.08 -12.91 6.22
C ASP A 378 -10.40 -11.64 6.76
N ASN A 379 -9.97 -11.61 8.02
CA ASN A 379 -9.37 -10.42 8.63
C ASN A 379 -8.04 -10.04 7.98
N ILE A 380 -7.22 -11.03 7.64
CA ILE A 380 -5.96 -10.81 6.94
C ILE A 380 -6.24 -10.33 5.51
N MET A 381 -7.17 -10.97 4.80
CA MET A 381 -7.51 -10.60 3.43
C MET A 381 -8.15 -9.20 3.34
N TRP A 382 -9.02 -8.82 4.28
CA TRP A 382 -9.54 -7.44 4.36
C TRP A 382 -8.44 -6.42 4.59
N ARG A 383 -7.47 -6.73 5.47
CA ARG A 383 -6.33 -5.84 5.73
C ARG A 383 -5.47 -5.68 4.47
N GLN A 384 -5.14 -6.78 3.83
CA GLN A 384 -4.31 -6.77 2.62
C GLN A 384 -5.00 -6.02 1.47
N SER A 385 -6.30 -6.24 1.25
CA SER A 385 -7.06 -5.48 0.24
C SER A 385 -7.09 -3.98 0.54
N GLY A 386 -7.30 -3.60 1.80
CA GLY A 386 -7.33 -2.20 2.22
C GLY A 386 -5.99 -1.47 2.07
N ASN A 387 -4.87 -2.17 2.23
CA ASN A 387 -3.51 -1.63 2.08
C ASN A 387 -3.04 -1.59 0.62
N SER A 388 -3.72 -2.27 -0.29
CA SER A 388 -3.31 -2.37 -1.69
C SER A 388 -3.52 -1.07 -2.48
N ILE A 389 -2.83 -0.95 -3.61
CA ILE A 389 -3.09 0.06 -4.65
C ILE A 389 -4.21 -0.47 -5.56
N VAL A 390 -5.02 0.41 -6.13
CA VAL A 390 -6.05 0.01 -7.11
C VAL A 390 -5.39 -0.36 -8.44
N VAL A 391 -5.59 -1.58 -8.88
CA VAL A 391 -5.00 -2.17 -10.09
C VAL A 391 -5.33 -1.35 -11.34
N ASP A 392 -6.59 -0.92 -11.48
CA ASP A 392 -7.06 -0.18 -12.67
C ASP A 392 -6.39 1.20 -12.83
N VAL A 393 -6.02 1.87 -11.72
CA VAL A 393 -5.23 3.11 -11.76
C VAL A 393 -3.81 2.83 -12.27
N LEU A 394 -3.17 1.77 -11.76
CA LEU A 394 -1.84 1.36 -12.24
C LEU A 394 -1.87 0.97 -13.72
N MET A 395 -2.90 0.22 -14.16
CA MET A 395 -3.09 -0.10 -15.58
C MET A 395 -3.14 1.15 -16.45
N ALA A 396 -3.85 2.19 -16.00
CA ALA A 396 -3.95 3.44 -16.75
C ALA A 396 -2.61 4.16 -16.85
N ILE A 397 -1.83 4.23 -15.76
CA ILE A 397 -0.47 4.84 -15.75
C ILE A 397 0.50 4.04 -16.63
N VAL A 398 0.50 2.69 -16.54
CA VAL A 398 1.38 1.82 -17.35
C VAL A 398 1.11 2.02 -18.85
N LYS A 399 -0.17 2.14 -19.26
CA LYS A 399 -0.51 2.46 -20.66
C LYS A 399 0.13 3.76 -21.12
N GLN A 400 0.14 4.80 -20.29
CA GLN A 400 0.77 6.07 -20.63
C GLN A 400 2.30 5.97 -20.72
N LEU A 401 2.93 5.20 -19.83
CA LEU A 401 4.37 4.92 -19.91
C LEU A 401 4.74 4.19 -21.22
N LYS A 402 3.87 3.31 -21.72
CA LYS A 402 4.05 2.66 -23.03
C LYS A 402 3.85 3.65 -24.19
N VAL A 403 2.83 4.49 -24.14
CA VAL A 403 2.59 5.55 -25.15
C VAL A 403 3.81 6.47 -25.24
N ALA A 404 4.37 6.85 -24.08
CA ALA A 404 5.58 7.67 -24.02
C ALA A 404 6.85 6.93 -24.50
N GLY A 405 6.79 5.60 -24.71
CA GLY A 405 7.93 4.79 -25.17
C GLY A 405 8.93 4.46 -24.06
N VAL A 406 8.56 4.56 -22.80
CA VAL A 406 9.41 4.22 -21.65
C VAL A 406 9.46 2.72 -21.43
N LEU A 407 8.30 2.06 -21.57
CA LEU A 407 8.13 0.61 -21.47
C LEU A 407 7.78 0.04 -22.86
N GLU A 408 8.58 -0.93 -23.32
CA GLU A 408 8.37 -1.63 -24.59
C GLU A 408 7.80 -3.03 -24.38
#